data_63945df52fdd286d61c46b3f14a47663
#
_entry.id   63945df52fdd286d61c46b3f14a47663
#
_cell.length_a   1.000
_cell.length_b   1.000
_cell.length_c   1.000
_cell.angle_alpha   90.00
_cell.angle_beta   90.00
_cell.angle_gamma   90.00
#
_symmetry.space_group_name_H-M   'P 1'
#
loop_
_entity.id
_entity.type
_entity.pdbx_description
1 polymer ?
#
loop_
_entity_poly.entity_id
_entity_poly.type
_entity_poly.pdbx_seq_one_letter_code
_entity_poly.pdbx_strand_id
1 'polypeptide(L)'
;MTRSLTHLFDDYAQAKAAVTELERAGFSSSEVSIVSRYRDDGTLADGASGTGTGATLGALAGGGTGLLAALGLIAIPGIGPLVAAGVLATTLVGAAGGTLVGGLLGALTNHGVDEKSAHVYSEGVRRGGTLVTVRADDGRATEAERILNEQRPVDITARREHYANTGWSAYDPKAPGYTAEQIRKESELYGQQR
;
A
#
# COMPACT_ATOMS: atom_id res chain seq x y z
N MET A 1 -19.14 9.29 11.86
CA MET A 1 -18.77 9.14 10.43
C MET A 1 -17.56 8.22 10.34
N THR A 2 -17.35 7.54 9.20
CA THR A 2 -16.16 6.70 9.00
C THR A 2 -15.19 7.43 8.08
N ARG A 3 -13.91 7.48 8.44
CA ARG A 3 -12.87 8.08 7.60
C ARG A 3 -11.72 7.10 7.36
N SER A 4 -11.02 7.28 6.26
CA SER A 4 -9.84 6.50 5.92
C SER A 4 -8.58 7.26 6.32
N LEU A 5 -7.72 6.61 7.07
CA LEU A 5 -6.40 7.10 7.43
C LEU A 5 -5.37 6.28 6.63
N THR A 6 -4.51 6.96 5.89
CA THR A 6 -3.59 6.30 4.97
C THR A 6 -2.17 6.82 5.21
N HIS A 7 -1.24 5.90 5.42
CA HIS A 7 0.16 6.22 5.64
C HIS A 7 1.08 5.36 4.76
N LEU A 8 2.15 5.97 4.29
CA LEU A 8 3.22 5.32 3.54
C LEU A 8 4.38 5.02 4.48
N PHE A 9 4.99 3.86 4.31
CA PHE A 9 6.18 3.43 5.03
C PHE A 9 7.27 3.04 4.02
N ASP A 10 8.51 3.45 4.27
CA ASP A 10 9.65 3.03 3.45
C ASP A 10 10.09 1.61 3.78
N ASP A 11 9.83 1.18 5.01
CA ASP A 11 10.19 -0.14 5.51
C ASP A 11 8.95 -1.02 5.69
N TYR A 12 8.94 -2.17 5.02
CA TYR A 12 7.86 -3.15 5.14
C TYR A 12 7.66 -3.64 6.58
N ALA A 13 8.74 -3.79 7.36
CA ALA A 13 8.64 -4.24 8.75
C ALA A 13 7.88 -3.23 9.63
N GLN A 14 8.05 -1.92 9.38
CA GLN A 14 7.30 -0.87 10.08
C GLN A 14 5.81 -0.91 9.70
N ALA A 15 5.49 -1.07 8.42
CA ALA A 15 4.12 -1.23 7.96
C ALA A 15 3.45 -2.47 8.56
N LYS A 16 4.17 -3.59 8.60
CA LYS A 16 3.72 -4.83 9.23
C LYS A 16 3.46 -4.65 10.72
N ALA A 17 4.35 -3.95 11.43
CA ALA A 17 4.16 -3.63 12.85
C ALA A 17 2.90 -2.77 13.05
N ALA A 18 2.68 -1.75 12.22
CA ALA A 18 1.48 -0.93 12.25
C ALA A 18 0.20 -1.76 12.10
N VAL A 19 0.16 -2.68 11.12
CA VAL A 19 -0.98 -3.58 10.91
C VAL A 19 -1.20 -4.47 12.14
N THR A 20 -0.16 -5.05 12.69
CA THR A 20 -0.25 -5.92 13.87
C THR A 20 -0.80 -5.17 15.10
N GLU A 21 -0.35 -3.93 15.32
CA GLU A 21 -0.84 -3.12 16.44
C GLU A 21 -2.30 -2.66 16.23
N LEU A 22 -2.69 -2.34 14.98
CA LEU A 22 -4.09 -2.06 14.65
C LEU A 22 -4.99 -3.28 14.93
N GLU A 23 -4.56 -4.48 14.54
CA GLU A 23 -5.30 -5.72 14.83
C GLU A 23 -5.40 -5.97 16.36
N ARG A 24 -4.33 -5.75 17.12
CA ARG A 24 -4.34 -5.85 18.58
C ARG A 24 -5.26 -4.83 19.24
N ALA A 25 -5.37 -3.64 18.68
CA ALA A 25 -6.32 -2.62 19.09
C ALA A 25 -7.77 -2.94 18.67
N GLY A 26 -8.00 -4.09 18.02
CA GLY A 26 -9.34 -4.58 17.65
C GLY A 26 -9.86 -4.02 16.32
N PHE A 27 -9.00 -3.45 15.47
CA PHE A 27 -9.38 -3.17 14.08
C PHE A 27 -9.43 -4.48 13.30
N SER A 28 -10.55 -4.72 12.63
CA SER A 28 -10.74 -5.95 11.87
C SER A 28 -9.95 -5.93 10.56
N SER A 29 -9.71 -7.11 9.99
CA SER A 29 -9.07 -7.26 8.67
C SER A 29 -9.88 -6.62 7.53
N SER A 30 -11.15 -6.33 7.74
CA SER A 30 -12.00 -5.57 6.79
C SER A 30 -11.83 -4.05 6.93
N GLU A 31 -11.31 -3.57 8.05
CA GLU A 31 -11.05 -2.15 8.29
C GLU A 31 -9.63 -1.75 7.91
N VAL A 32 -8.68 -2.68 7.96
CA VAL A 32 -7.26 -2.43 7.66
C VAL A 32 -6.93 -2.96 6.27
N SER A 33 -6.03 -2.27 5.58
CA SER A 33 -5.49 -2.69 4.28
C SER A 33 -4.00 -2.45 4.23
N ILE A 34 -3.28 -3.34 3.57
CA ILE A 34 -1.86 -3.18 3.28
C ILE A 34 -1.62 -3.43 1.79
N VAL A 35 -0.77 -2.61 1.18
CA VAL A 35 -0.35 -2.73 -0.23
C VAL A 35 1.15 -2.55 -0.30
N SER A 36 1.89 -3.53 -0.82
CA SER A 36 3.35 -3.51 -0.85
C SER A 36 3.91 -4.20 -2.09
N ARG A 37 5.07 -3.74 -2.53
CA ARG A 37 5.93 -4.47 -3.48
C ARG A 37 6.72 -5.60 -2.79
N TYR A 38 6.81 -5.60 -1.48
CA TYR A 38 7.48 -6.65 -0.71
C TYR A 38 6.50 -7.70 -0.20
N ARG A 39 6.96 -8.95 -0.13
CA ARG A 39 6.27 -10.07 0.52
C ARG A 39 6.60 -10.10 2.01
N ASP A 40 5.87 -10.95 2.74
CA ASP A 40 6.08 -11.13 4.18
C ASP A 40 7.48 -11.66 4.55
N ASP A 41 8.15 -12.33 3.64
CA ASP A 41 9.54 -12.79 3.76
C ASP A 41 10.59 -11.71 3.43
N GLY A 42 10.17 -10.47 3.15
CA GLY A 42 11.04 -9.35 2.78
C GLY A 42 11.55 -9.39 1.34
N THR A 43 11.09 -10.34 0.51
CA THR A 43 11.43 -10.39 -0.92
C THR A 43 10.48 -9.52 -1.74
N LEU A 44 10.98 -9.00 -2.87
CA LEU A 44 10.12 -8.31 -3.84
C LEU A 44 9.16 -9.29 -4.53
N ALA A 45 7.99 -8.83 -4.87
CA ALA A 45 6.97 -9.60 -5.56
C ALA A 45 7.32 -9.94 -7.03
N ASP A 46 8.47 -9.49 -7.52
CA ASP A 46 8.91 -9.57 -8.92
C ASP A 46 9.09 -11.00 -9.48
N GLY A 47 9.04 -12.03 -8.62
CA GLY A 47 9.27 -13.43 -9.01
C GLY A 47 8.07 -14.20 -9.56
N ALA A 48 6.93 -13.58 -9.75
CA ALA A 48 5.76 -14.27 -10.28
C ALA A 48 5.67 -14.15 -11.81
N SER A 49 6.56 -14.83 -12.53
CA SER A 49 6.32 -15.25 -13.91
C SER A 49 5.21 -16.33 -13.91
N GLY A 50 4.00 -15.89 -13.70
CA GLY A 50 2.83 -16.73 -13.76
C GLY A 50 1.72 -15.94 -14.42
N THR A 51 1.58 -16.07 -15.75
CA THR A 51 0.34 -15.84 -16.46
C THR A 51 -0.71 -16.83 -15.94
N GLY A 52 -1.05 -16.70 -14.67
CA GLY A 52 -2.13 -17.40 -14.01
C GLY A 52 -3.20 -16.36 -13.66
N THR A 53 -4.27 -16.33 -14.43
CA THR A 53 -5.61 -15.91 -14.04
C THR A 53 -6.02 -16.72 -12.80
N GLY A 54 -5.51 -16.35 -11.65
CA GLY A 54 -5.70 -17.07 -10.42
C GLY A 54 -5.17 -16.29 -9.25
N ALA A 55 -5.64 -15.03 -9.07
CA ALA A 55 -5.74 -14.52 -7.72
C ALA A 55 -6.65 -15.53 -7.00
N THR A 56 -6.04 -16.51 -6.36
CA THR A 56 -6.76 -17.38 -5.44
C THR A 56 -7.28 -16.48 -4.32
N LEU A 57 -8.50 -16.02 -4.49
CA LEU A 57 -9.37 -15.46 -3.44
C LEU A 57 -9.56 -16.45 -2.27
N GLY A 58 -8.66 -17.43 -2.14
CA GLY A 58 -8.73 -18.50 -1.17
C GLY A 58 -8.52 -18.09 0.28
N ALA A 59 -8.06 -16.88 0.54
CA ALA A 59 -7.78 -16.45 1.91
C ALA A 59 -8.95 -15.71 2.59
N LEU A 60 -10.02 -15.39 1.86
CA LEU A 60 -11.16 -14.67 2.45
C LEU A 60 -12.11 -15.59 3.26
N ALA A 61 -11.88 -16.89 3.31
CA ALA A 61 -12.76 -17.85 3.99
C ALA A 61 -12.16 -18.45 5.27
N GLY A 62 -10.94 -18.07 5.69
CA GLY A 62 -10.26 -18.63 6.86
C GLY A 62 -10.34 -17.72 8.07
N GLY A 63 -11.26 -17.99 8.97
CA GLY A 63 -11.28 -17.32 10.28
C GLY A 63 -9.98 -17.56 11.02
N GLY A 64 -9.31 -16.51 11.47
CA GLY A 64 -8.47 -16.62 12.66
C GLY A 64 -6.99 -16.36 12.54
N THR A 65 -6.43 -15.80 11.46
CA THR A 65 -4.98 -15.55 11.39
C THR A 65 -4.57 -14.19 10.84
N GLY A 66 -5.34 -13.14 11.11
CA GLY A 66 -4.97 -11.76 10.81
C GLY A 66 -4.87 -11.38 9.31
N LEU A 67 -4.82 -10.07 9.05
CA LEU A 67 -4.76 -9.49 7.71
C LEU A 67 -3.53 -9.95 6.92
N LEU A 68 -2.39 -10.10 7.58
CA LEU A 68 -1.12 -10.46 6.92
C LEU A 68 -1.13 -11.87 6.32
N ALA A 69 -1.92 -12.79 6.89
CA ALA A 69 -2.11 -14.13 6.32
C ALA A 69 -2.98 -14.14 5.05
N ALA A 70 -3.72 -13.06 4.81
CA ALA A 70 -4.62 -12.91 3.66
C ALA A 70 -3.97 -12.16 2.48
N LEU A 71 -2.65 -11.94 2.49
CA LEU A 71 -1.94 -11.24 1.41
C LEU A 71 -2.09 -11.98 0.08
N GLY A 72 -2.71 -11.31 -0.89
CA GLY A 72 -2.84 -11.78 -2.26
C GLY A 72 -1.86 -11.10 -3.21
N LEU A 73 -1.42 -11.82 -4.24
CA LEU A 73 -0.58 -11.27 -5.30
C LEU A 73 -1.44 -10.62 -6.38
N ILE A 74 -1.16 -9.37 -6.70
CA ILE A 74 -1.88 -8.57 -7.70
C ILE A 74 -0.84 -7.89 -8.60
N ALA A 75 -1.12 -7.74 -9.89
CA ALA A 75 -0.31 -6.93 -10.80
C ALA A 75 -1.07 -5.68 -11.20
N ILE A 76 -0.46 -4.52 -11.02
CA ILE A 76 -1.04 -3.22 -11.39
C ILE A 76 -0.18 -2.57 -12.47
N PRO A 77 -0.78 -2.12 -13.58
CA PRO A 77 -0.08 -1.34 -14.60
C PRO A 77 0.64 -0.13 -13.98
N GLY A 78 1.88 0.11 -14.38
CA GLY A 78 2.71 1.21 -13.88
C GLY A 78 3.37 0.98 -12.52
N ILE A 79 2.92 0.00 -11.73
CA ILE A 79 3.56 -0.38 -10.45
C ILE A 79 4.26 -1.72 -10.56
N GLY A 80 3.65 -2.67 -11.24
CA GLY A 80 4.12 -4.04 -11.36
C GLY A 80 3.48 -5.00 -10.35
N PRO A 81 4.09 -6.16 -10.09
CA PRO A 81 3.61 -7.12 -9.09
C PRO A 81 3.67 -6.52 -7.68
N LEU A 82 2.64 -6.75 -6.89
CA LEU A 82 2.55 -6.36 -5.48
C LEU A 82 1.73 -7.36 -4.68
N VAL A 83 1.86 -7.32 -3.38
CA VAL A 83 0.98 -8.02 -2.44
C VAL A 83 0.03 -7.03 -1.79
N ALA A 84 -1.22 -7.43 -1.63
CA ALA A 84 -2.23 -6.60 -0.99
C ALA A 84 -3.21 -7.45 -0.18
N ALA A 85 -3.72 -6.87 0.90
CA ALA A 85 -4.80 -7.43 1.70
C ALA A 85 -5.75 -6.32 2.17
N GLY A 86 -6.95 -6.72 2.59
CA GLY A 86 -7.98 -5.81 3.08
C GLY A 86 -8.84 -5.19 1.98
N VAL A 87 -9.57 -4.14 2.33
CA VAL A 87 -10.55 -3.53 1.43
C VAL A 87 -9.93 -2.92 0.17
N LEU A 88 -8.71 -2.40 0.24
CA LEU A 88 -8.00 -1.92 -0.95
C LEU A 88 -7.67 -3.07 -1.91
N ALA A 89 -7.30 -4.25 -1.41
CA ALA A 89 -7.04 -5.40 -2.26
C ALA A 89 -8.26 -5.79 -3.09
N THR A 90 -9.45 -5.83 -2.50
CA THR A 90 -10.69 -6.15 -3.22
C THR A 90 -11.04 -5.12 -4.28
N THR A 91 -10.79 -3.84 -4.00
CA THR A 91 -10.99 -2.76 -4.97
C THR A 91 -10.00 -2.86 -6.14
N LEU A 92 -8.74 -3.20 -5.85
CA LEU A 92 -7.70 -3.37 -6.86
C LEU A 92 -7.95 -4.59 -7.76
N VAL A 93 -8.44 -5.71 -7.19
CA VAL A 93 -8.81 -6.91 -7.98
C VAL A 93 -9.99 -6.63 -8.89
N GLY A 94 -10.99 -5.89 -8.42
CA GLY A 94 -12.11 -5.45 -9.24
C GLY A 94 -11.67 -4.58 -10.43
N ALA A 95 -10.61 -3.80 -10.25
CA ALA A 95 -9.99 -2.99 -11.29
C ALA A 95 -9.26 -3.82 -12.38
N ALA A 96 -8.69 -4.96 -12.03
CA ALA A 96 -8.02 -5.85 -12.97
C ALA A 96 -8.99 -6.45 -14.01
N GLY A 97 -10.30 -6.44 -13.74
CA GLY A 97 -11.36 -6.82 -14.67
C GLY A 97 -11.69 -5.79 -15.77
N GLY A 98 -10.96 -4.70 -15.87
CA GLY A 98 -10.92 -3.83 -17.07
C GLY A 98 -11.71 -2.53 -17.02
N THR A 99 -12.22 -2.05 -15.90
CA THR A 99 -13.07 -0.84 -15.88
C THR A 99 -12.65 0.27 -14.91
N LEU A 100 -11.62 0.09 -14.08
CA LEU A 100 -11.13 1.19 -13.25
C LEU A 100 -9.88 1.83 -13.87
N VAL A 101 -10.09 2.99 -14.48
CA VAL A 101 -9.01 3.89 -14.89
C VAL A 101 -8.30 4.35 -13.62
N GLY A 102 -7.02 3.98 -13.47
CA GLY A 102 -6.19 4.52 -12.40
C GLY A 102 -5.63 3.54 -11.36
N GLY A 103 -5.99 2.26 -11.35
CA GLY A 103 -5.38 1.27 -10.44
C GLY A 103 -5.37 1.71 -8.98
N LEU A 104 -4.18 1.79 -8.35
CA LEU A 104 -4.04 2.19 -6.96
C LEU A 104 -4.50 3.62 -6.69
N LEU A 105 -4.24 4.56 -7.62
CA LEU A 105 -4.70 5.94 -7.53
C LEU A 105 -6.23 6.00 -7.39
N GLY A 106 -6.95 5.32 -8.29
CA GLY A 106 -8.42 5.28 -8.25
C GLY A 106 -8.96 4.58 -7.00
N ALA A 107 -8.31 3.51 -6.54
CA ALA A 107 -8.69 2.85 -5.30
C ALA A 107 -8.57 3.80 -4.10
N LEU A 108 -7.47 4.56 -3.99
CA LEU A 108 -7.25 5.50 -2.90
C LEU A 108 -8.26 6.66 -2.90
N THR A 109 -8.50 7.26 -4.05
CA THR A 109 -9.48 8.37 -4.16
C THR A 109 -10.91 7.91 -3.86
N ASN A 110 -11.30 6.71 -4.30
CA ASN A 110 -12.59 6.11 -3.95
C ASN A 110 -12.74 5.84 -2.44
N HIS A 111 -11.63 5.66 -1.73
CA HIS A 111 -11.60 5.51 -0.27
C HIS A 111 -11.40 6.83 0.49
N GLY A 112 -11.52 7.97 -0.19
CA GLY A 112 -11.51 9.30 0.43
C GLY A 112 -10.13 9.92 0.64
N VAL A 113 -9.08 9.35 0.05
CA VAL A 113 -7.77 10.00 -0.01
C VAL A 113 -7.82 11.11 -1.05
N ASP A 114 -7.33 12.31 -0.69
CA ASP A 114 -7.27 13.39 -1.65
C ASP A 114 -6.35 13.07 -2.84
N GLU A 115 -6.67 13.60 -4.01
CA GLU A 115 -6.01 13.24 -5.26
C GLU A 115 -4.50 13.52 -5.23
N LYS A 116 -4.08 14.64 -4.62
CA LYS A 116 -2.66 15.01 -4.55
C LYS A 116 -1.86 14.01 -3.71
N SER A 117 -2.40 13.61 -2.57
CA SER A 117 -1.81 12.58 -1.71
C SER A 117 -1.86 11.21 -2.38
N ALA A 118 -2.96 10.87 -3.06
CA ALA A 118 -3.09 9.60 -3.77
C ALA A 118 -2.04 9.43 -4.88
N HIS A 119 -1.66 10.51 -5.58
CA HIS A 119 -0.53 10.48 -6.53
C HIS A 119 0.79 10.16 -5.84
N VAL A 120 1.08 10.80 -4.70
CA VAL A 120 2.33 10.55 -3.95
C VAL A 120 2.36 9.14 -3.36
N TYR A 121 1.25 8.65 -2.82
CA TYR A 121 1.12 7.28 -2.32
C TYR A 121 1.32 6.24 -3.42
N SER A 122 0.68 6.43 -4.58
CA SER A 122 0.83 5.52 -5.71
C SER A 122 2.27 5.47 -6.23
N GLU A 123 2.92 6.64 -6.31
CA GLU A 123 4.34 6.73 -6.66
C GLU A 123 5.22 6.10 -5.59
N GLY A 124 4.92 6.31 -4.31
CA GLY A 124 5.65 5.69 -3.20
C GLY A 124 5.62 4.17 -3.26
N VAL A 125 4.46 3.58 -3.52
CA VAL A 125 4.34 2.12 -3.70
C VAL A 125 5.09 1.66 -4.95
N ARG A 126 5.03 2.40 -6.06
CA ARG A 126 5.80 2.11 -7.27
C ARG A 126 7.30 2.05 -7.00
N ARG A 127 7.81 2.92 -6.13
CA ARG A 127 9.22 3.01 -5.71
C ARG A 127 9.59 2.06 -4.57
N GLY A 128 8.68 1.16 -4.17
CA GLY A 128 8.96 0.11 -3.19
C GLY A 128 8.47 0.38 -1.78
N GLY A 129 7.82 1.51 -1.53
CA GLY A 129 7.16 1.79 -0.25
C GLY A 129 5.97 0.86 -0.01
N THR A 130 5.56 0.78 1.24
CA THR A 130 4.39 0.01 1.70
C THR A 130 3.32 0.96 2.21
N LEU A 131 2.11 0.79 1.73
CA LEU A 131 0.95 1.59 2.12
C LEU A 131 0.09 0.83 3.12
N VAL A 132 -0.27 1.48 4.21
CA VAL A 132 -1.27 0.99 5.16
C VAL A 132 -2.42 1.97 5.20
N THR A 133 -3.64 1.45 5.09
CA THR A 133 -4.87 2.23 5.21
C THR A 133 -5.77 1.58 6.26
N VAL A 134 -6.34 2.38 7.15
CA VAL A 134 -7.35 1.93 8.11
C VAL A 134 -8.61 2.78 7.98
N ARG A 135 -9.77 2.12 7.97
CA ARG A 135 -11.08 2.75 8.05
C ARG A 135 -11.52 2.76 9.49
N ALA A 136 -11.60 3.94 10.08
CA ALA A 136 -12.00 4.11 11.46
C ALA A 136 -13.21 5.02 11.56
N ASP A 137 -14.10 4.75 12.51
CA ASP A 137 -15.10 5.71 12.94
C ASP A 137 -14.45 6.86 13.75
N ASP A 138 -15.18 7.95 13.95
CA ASP A 138 -14.66 9.14 14.62
C ASP A 138 -14.16 8.84 16.05
N GLY A 139 -14.75 7.85 16.73
CA GLY A 139 -14.36 7.47 18.08
C GLY A 139 -13.02 6.74 18.14
N ARG A 140 -12.66 6.02 17.08
CA ARG A 140 -11.43 5.19 17.00
C ARG A 140 -10.34 5.81 16.15
N ALA A 141 -10.66 6.86 15.39
CA ALA A 141 -9.73 7.47 14.43
C ALA A 141 -8.47 8.02 15.11
N THR A 142 -8.57 8.61 16.29
CA THR A 142 -7.43 9.13 17.05
C THR A 142 -6.49 8.00 17.49
N GLU A 143 -7.05 6.87 17.90
CA GLU A 143 -6.26 5.69 18.28
C GLU A 143 -5.54 5.10 17.06
N ALA A 144 -6.24 4.94 15.94
CA ALA A 144 -5.65 4.46 14.70
C ALA A 144 -4.50 5.37 14.23
N GLU A 145 -4.71 6.68 14.26
CA GLU A 145 -3.68 7.67 13.90
C GLU A 145 -2.45 7.58 14.81
N ARG A 146 -2.64 7.43 16.11
CA ARG A 146 -1.54 7.25 17.08
C ARG A 146 -0.73 6.00 16.74
N ILE A 147 -1.39 4.85 16.52
CA ILE A 147 -0.73 3.59 16.19
C ILE A 147 0.09 3.71 14.90
N LEU A 148 -0.49 4.32 13.86
CA LEU A 148 0.21 4.51 12.59
C LEU A 148 1.43 5.42 12.75
N ASN A 149 1.31 6.52 13.49
CA ASN A 149 2.40 7.49 13.70
C ASN A 149 3.54 6.93 14.55
N GLU A 150 3.27 6.02 15.49
CA GLU A 150 4.31 5.35 16.30
C GLU A 150 5.28 4.52 15.44
N GLN A 151 4.85 4.06 14.28
CA GLN A 151 5.68 3.30 13.35
C GLN A 151 6.47 4.20 12.37
N ARG A 152 6.51 5.51 12.61
CA ARG A 152 7.28 6.49 11.82
C ARG A 152 6.97 6.44 10.33
N PRO A 153 5.74 6.77 9.93
CA PRO A 153 5.37 6.86 8.54
C PRO A 153 6.14 7.96 7.83
N VAL A 154 6.14 7.89 6.51
CA VAL A 154 6.73 8.92 5.65
C VAL A 154 5.94 10.21 5.77
N ASP A 155 6.64 11.33 5.94
CA ASP A 155 6.05 12.65 5.74
C ASP A 155 5.73 12.84 4.25
N ILE A 156 4.44 12.83 3.95
CA ILE A 156 3.96 12.85 2.57
C ILE A 156 4.23 14.20 1.89
N THR A 157 4.33 15.28 2.66
CA THR A 157 4.63 16.61 2.13
C THR A 157 6.11 16.69 1.72
N ALA A 158 7.01 16.32 2.62
CA ALA A 158 8.43 16.25 2.33
C ALA A 158 8.74 15.26 1.19
N ARG A 159 8.03 14.11 1.15
CA ARG A 159 8.19 13.13 0.09
C ARG A 159 7.78 13.67 -1.27
N ARG A 160 6.69 14.41 -1.35
CA ARG A 160 6.24 15.06 -2.57
C ARG A 160 7.25 16.08 -3.09
N GLU A 161 7.82 16.89 -2.20
CA GLU A 161 8.87 17.85 -2.56
C GLU A 161 10.11 17.14 -3.09
N HIS A 162 10.52 16.05 -2.43
CA HIS A 162 11.63 15.24 -2.91
C HIS A 162 11.38 14.68 -4.32
N TYR A 163 10.19 14.14 -4.59
CA TYR A 163 9.84 13.66 -5.92
C TYR A 163 9.84 14.80 -6.96
N ALA A 164 9.28 15.96 -6.62
CA ALA A 164 9.27 17.12 -7.50
C ALA A 164 10.70 17.56 -7.90
N ASN A 165 11.63 17.52 -6.98
CA ASN A 165 13.05 17.85 -7.24
C ASN A 165 13.71 16.85 -8.22
N THR A 166 13.16 15.66 -8.41
CA THR A 166 13.60 14.68 -9.42
C THR A 166 12.87 14.80 -10.76
N GLY A 167 12.06 15.86 -10.95
CA GLY A 167 11.27 16.09 -12.15
C GLY A 167 9.92 15.36 -12.18
N TRP A 168 9.51 14.73 -11.07
CA TRP A 168 8.21 14.09 -10.96
C TRP A 168 7.12 15.15 -10.71
N SER A 169 5.99 15.05 -11.40
CA SER A 169 4.83 15.94 -11.22
C SER A 169 3.58 15.20 -10.74
N ALA A 170 3.40 13.97 -11.21
CA ALA A 170 2.25 13.13 -10.87
C ALA A 170 2.57 11.65 -11.17
N TYR A 171 1.85 10.75 -10.51
CA TYR A 171 1.90 9.33 -10.83
C TYR A 171 1.34 9.08 -12.24
N ASP A 172 2.11 8.40 -13.08
CA ASP A 172 1.69 7.98 -14.41
C ASP A 172 1.46 6.45 -14.44
N PRO A 173 0.22 5.98 -14.58
CA PRO A 173 -0.08 4.56 -14.64
C PRO A 173 0.43 3.86 -15.92
N LYS A 174 0.87 4.63 -16.92
CA LYS A 174 1.46 4.10 -18.16
C LYS A 174 2.98 3.96 -18.08
N ALA A 175 3.62 4.63 -17.11
CA ALA A 175 5.05 4.50 -16.91
C ALA A 175 5.41 3.05 -16.49
N PRO A 176 6.58 2.53 -16.88
CA PRO A 176 7.01 1.21 -16.43
C PRO A 176 7.19 1.16 -14.93
N GLY A 177 6.89 0.01 -14.31
CA GLY A 177 7.18 -0.22 -12.90
C GLY A 177 8.70 -0.18 -12.64
N TYR A 178 9.08 0.21 -11.42
CA TYR A 178 10.49 0.18 -11.00
C TYR A 178 11.00 -1.26 -10.94
N THR A 179 12.23 -1.46 -11.41
CA THR A 179 12.94 -2.74 -11.25
C THR A 179 13.38 -2.93 -9.79
N ALA A 180 13.72 -4.17 -9.42
CA ALA A 180 14.26 -4.48 -8.09
C ALA A 180 15.52 -3.66 -7.76
N GLU A 181 16.37 -3.39 -8.75
CA GLU A 181 17.57 -2.57 -8.57
C GLU A 181 17.24 -1.10 -8.31
N GLN A 182 16.27 -0.54 -9.05
CA GLN A 182 15.80 0.82 -8.84
C GLN A 182 15.16 0.99 -7.47
N ILE A 183 14.35 0.02 -7.04
CA ILE A 183 13.73 0.03 -5.71
C ILE A 183 14.78 -0.01 -4.60
N ARG A 184 15.82 -0.84 -4.74
CA ARG A 184 16.92 -0.87 -3.75
C ARG A 184 17.64 0.46 -3.65
N LYS A 185 17.95 1.11 -4.78
CA LYS A 185 18.58 2.44 -4.79
C LYS A 185 17.71 3.49 -4.10
N GLU A 186 16.41 3.51 -4.35
CA GLU A 186 15.46 4.40 -3.67
C GLU A 186 15.44 4.14 -2.16
N SER A 187 15.38 2.88 -1.74
CA SER A 187 15.38 2.49 -0.33
C SER A 187 16.65 2.92 0.40
N GLU A 188 17.83 2.81 -0.24
CA GLU A 188 19.10 3.28 0.30
C GLU A 188 19.11 4.80 0.49
N LEU A 189 18.57 5.57 -0.47
CA LEU A 189 18.47 7.03 -0.39
C LEU A 189 17.59 7.46 0.80
N TYR A 190 16.46 6.79 1.01
CA TYR A 190 15.56 7.12 2.14
C TYR A 190 16.10 6.65 3.49
N GLY A 191 16.85 5.54 3.52
CA GLY A 191 17.52 5.06 4.73
C GLY A 191 18.60 6.02 5.26
N GLN A 192 19.25 6.79 4.39
CA GLN A 192 20.27 7.77 4.76
C GLN A 192 19.70 9.13 5.24
N GLN A 193 18.41 9.37 5.05
CA GLN A 193 17.74 10.64 5.41
C GLN A 193 17.03 10.60 6.78
N ARG A 194 17.16 9.49 7.53
CA ARG A 194 16.54 9.27 8.85
C ARG A 194 17.46 9.60 10.01
#